data_b4085212ad0a92340b1e9e3baa233c8b
#
_entry.id   b4085212ad0a92340b1e9e3baa233c8b
#
_cell.length_a   1.000
_cell.length_b   1.000
_cell.length_c   1.000
_cell.angle_alpha   90.00
_cell.angle_beta   90.00
_cell.angle_gamma   90.00
#
_symmetry.space_group_name_H-M   'P 1'
#
loop_
_entity.id
_entity.type
_entity.pdbx_description
1 polymer ?
#
loop_
_entity_poly.entity_id
_entity_poly.type
_entity_poly.pdbx_seq_one_letter_code
_entity_poly.pdbx_strand_id
1 'polypeptide(L)'
;MPKRTIKAPTGSTLSCKNWQAEAAMRMLMNNLDSDVAERPDDLIVYGGGGKAARNWDCYNKIVDSLKKLENDETLLVQSGKPVAIFKTHTSAPRVLISNAQIVPAWATWDEFRRLDALGLTMYGQMTAGSWIYIGSQGILQGTYETFAACAEKNFGGSLGGKFVLTSGLGGMGGAQPLAATMNGAAFLGIEVDKARIQKRIDTGYCDKMTDNLDEALKLVLEAKQNKKAVSVGLMGNAGEVLPEILKRNIIPDIVTDQTSAHDMLNGYVPMEMKLEQALELRKSNPDKYIELARKTVVTHCKAMFDFMKRGSVVFDYGNNIRGEAYNNCFKSAFEIPGFVPEYIRPLFCDGKGPFRWAALSGDPNDIYVTDEYVLKTFPENKALARWIEHAQKKVHFQGLPARICWLGYGERAKMGKIFNDLVREGIVKAPIVIGRDHLDCGSVASPNRETEKMKDGSDAIADWPILNFALNAIGGASWVSLHHGGGVGIGLSIHAGMVIVADGTREAEEKLIRVLTYDPAMGIVRHADAGYEKAIENQEKYGINMPMIK
;
A
#
# COMPACT_ATOMS: atom_id res chain seq x y z
N MET A 1 -6.66 -8.77 28.62
CA MET A 1 -7.78 -9.50 27.96
C MET A 1 -7.18 -10.72 27.26
N PRO A 2 -7.91 -11.84 27.14
CA PRO A 2 -7.38 -12.99 26.37
C PRO A 2 -7.12 -12.55 24.93
N LYS A 3 -6.01 -13.06 24.35
CA LYS A 3 -5.61 -12.77 22.97
C LYS A 3 -6.71 -13.22 22.01
N ARG A 4 -7.25 -12.33 21.19
CA ARG A 4 -8.31 -12.67 20.23
C ARG A 4 -7.67 -13.24 18.96
N THR A 5 -8.09 -14.42 18.57
CA THR A 5 -7.69 -15.02 17.29
C THR A 5 -8.82 -14.77 16.28
N ILE A 6 -8.57 -13.94 15.29
CA ILE A 6 -9.51 -13.69 14.19
C ILE A 6 -8.97 -14.39 12.94
N LYS A 7 -9.82 -15.22 12.33
CA LYS A 7 -9.56 -15.82 11.02
C LYS A 7 -10.81 -15.68 10.16
N ALA A 8 -10.60 -15.31 8.92
CA ALA A 8 -11.69 -15.27 7.94
C ALA A 8 -12.23 -16.70 7.69
N PRO A 9 -13.54 -16.89 7.59
CA PRO A 9 -14.11 -18.12 7.06
C PRO A 9 -13.59 -18.37 5.64
N THR A 10 -13.46 -19.64 5.26
CA THR A 10 -12.98 -20.07 3.94
C THR A 10 -13.96 -21.03 3.28
N GLY A 11 -13.80 -21.27 1.97
CA GLY A 11 -14.65 -22.18 1.21
C GLY A 11 -15.90 -21.53 0.62
N SER A 12 -16.83 -22.36 0.15
CA SER A 12 -18.03 -21.95 -0.59
C SER A 12 -19.28 -21.74 0.27
N THR A 13 -19.18 -21.89 1.60
CA THR A 13 -20.31 -21.72 2.51
C THR A 13 -20.46 -20.24 2.91
N LEU A 14 -21.66 -19.70 2.73
CA LEU A 14 -22.01 -18.32 3.13
C LEU A 14 -22.34 -18.23 4.62
N SER A 15 -21.80 -17.23 5.30
CA SER A 15 -22.24 -16.74 6.62
C SER A 15 -23.16 -15.53 6.50
N CYS A 16 -23.07 -14.81 5.38
CA CYS A 16 -23.91 -13.68 5.01
C CYS A 16 -25.00 -14.10 4.01
N LYS A 17 -25.93 -13.19 3.66
CA LYS A 17 -27.00 -13.47 2.71
C LYS A 17 -26.57 -13.40 1.22
N ASN A 18 -25.41 -12.80 0.96
CA ASN A 18 -24.87 -12.67 -0.40
C ASN A 18 -23.35 -12.63 -0.39
N TRP A 19 -22.74 -12.91 -1.55
CA TRP A 19 -21.28 -12.99 -1.70
C TRP A 19 -20.59 -11.64 -1.53
N GLN A 20 -21.21 -10.52 -1.87
CA GLN A 20 -20.60 -9.20 -1.73
C GLN A 20 -20.45 -8.82 -0.24
N ALA A 21 -21.47 -9.09 0.58
CA ALA A 21 -21.40 -8.90 2.03
C ALA A 21 -20.46 -9.92 2.70
N GLU A 22 -20.48 -11.18 2.27
CA GLU A 22 -19.55 -12.23 2.72
C GLU A 22 -18.09 -11.85 2.43
N ALA A 23 -17.80 -11.38 1.24
CA ALA A 23 -16.48 -10.95 0.83
C ALA A 23 -15.98 -9.77 1.70
N ALA A 24 -16.81 -8.76 1.91
CA ALA A 24 -16.47 -7.63 2.79
C ALA A 24 -16.19 -8.09 4.21
N MET A 25 -16.99 -9.01 4.75
CA MET A 25 -16.78 -9.59 6.09
C MET A 25 -15.48 -10.39 6.15
N ARG A 26 -15.24 -11.30 5.20
CA ARG A 26 -14.02 -12.12 5.18
C ARG A 26 -12.76 -11.26 5.04
N MET A 27 -12.81 -10.24 4.21
CA MET A 27 -11.68 -9.34 4.01
C MET A 27 -11.42 -8.44 5.24
N LEU A 28 -12.47 -7.96 5.93
CA LEU A 28 -12.33 -7.28 7.22
C LEU A 28 -11.67 -8.19 8.28
N MET A 29 -12.10 -9.45 8.35
CA MET A 29 -11.52 -10.43 9.27
C MET A 29 -10.08 -10.78 8.88
N ASN A 30 -9.80 -10.95 7.58
CA ASN A 30 -8.46 -11.19 7.08
C ASN A 30 -7.48 -10.06 7.41
N ASN A 31 -7.92 -8.80 7.39
CA ASN A 31 -7.11 -7.66 7.82
C ASN A 31 -6.61 -7.79 9.27
N LEU A 32 -7.32 -8.53 10.10
CA LEU A 32 -7.03 -8.71 11.53
C LEU A 32 -6.48 -10.11 11.86
N ASP A 33 -6.23 -10.93 10.85
CA ASP A 33 -5.50 -12.19 11.04
C ASP A 33 -4.09 -11.89 11.58
N SER A 34 -3.61 -12.70 12.54
CA SER A 34 -2.29 -12.52 13.15
C SER A 34 -1.13 -12.58 12.15
N ASP A 35 -1.33 -13.30 11.02
CA ASP A 35 -0.32 -13.37 9.97
C ASP A 35 -0.28 -12.08 9.13
N VAL A 36 -1.36 -11.32 9.13
CA VAL A 36 -1.56 -10.11 8.33
C VAL A 36 -1.30 -8.84 9.14
N ALA A 37 -1.99 -8.67 10.27
CA ALA A 37 -1.95 -7.46 11.08
C ALA A 37 -0.67 -7.32 11.90
N GLU A 38 -0.28 -6.07 12.16
CA GLU A 38 0.81 -5.74 13.08
C GLU A 38 0.39 -5.91 14.55
N ARG A 39 -0.79 -5.40 14.92
CA ARG A 39 -1.36 -5.48 16.28
C ARG A 39 -2.87 -5.73 16.22
N PRO A 40 -3.30 -6.97 15.96
CA PRO A 40 -4.71 -7.29 15.79
C PRO A 40 -5.55 -6.99 17.03
N ASP A 41 -5.02 -7.17 18.24
CA ASP A 41 -5.73 -6.87 19.49
C ASP A 41 -6.11 -5.38 19.62
N ASP A 42 -5.36 -4.47 18.98
CA ASP A 42 -5.61 -3.03 18.91
C ASP A 42 -6.37 -2.63 17.62
N LEU A 43 -6.79 -3.61 16.81
CA LEU A 43 -7.39 -3.42 15.48
C LEU A 43 -6.45 -2.74 14.48
N ILE A 44 -5.15 -2.70 14.74
CA ILE A 44 -4.14 -2.06 13.90
C ILE A 44 -3.58 -3.06 12.91
N VAL A 45 -3.76 -2.74 11.63
CA VAL A 45 -3.37 -3.57 10.50
C VAL A 45 -1.92 -3.29 10.12
N TYR A 46 -1.56 -2.02 9.88
CA TYR A 46 -0.18 -1.61 9.56
C TYR A 46 0.06 -0.10 9.80
N GLY A 47 1.31 0.33 9.61
CA GLY A 47 1.70 1.74 9.60
C GLY A 47 1.58 2.45 10.94
N GLY A 48 1.74 1.72 12.02
CA GLY A 48 1.72 2.24 13.39
C GLY A 48 0.32 2.54 13.95
N GLY A 49 -0.62 3.04 13.14
CA GLY A 49 -1.95 3.47 13.57
C GLY A 49 -3.12 3.09 12.65
N GLY A 50 -2.86 2.48 11.48
CA GLY A 50 -3.90 2.16 10.50
C GLY A 50 -4.86 1.07 10.95
N LYS A 51 -6.13 1.43 11.25
CA LYS A 51 -7.15 0.53 11.82
C LYS A 51 -8.12 0.00 10.78
N ALA A 52 -8.62 -1.23 11.00
CA ALA A 52 -9.70 -1.84 10.23
C ALA A 52 -11.11 -1.45 10.74
N ALA A 53 -11.24 -1.17 12.02
CA ALA A 53 -12.48 -0.70 12.66
C ALA A 53 -12.12 0.24 13.83
N ARG A 54 -13.07 1.10 14.24
CA ARG A 54 -12.83 2.12 15.27
C ARG A 54 -12.48 1.52 16.62
N ASN A 55 -13.26 0.54 17.05
CA ASN A 55 -13.09 -0.25 18.26
C ASN A 55 -13.76 -1.62 18.10
N TRP A 56 -13.63 -2.49 19.10
CA TRP A 56 -14.17 -3.84 19.04
C TRP A 56 -15.71 -3.91 18.97
N ASP A 57 -16.41 -2.97 19.59
CA ASP A 57 -17.89 -2.92 19.48
C ASP A 57 -18.30 -2.57 18.07
N CYS A 58 -17.63 -1.61 17.43
CA CYS A 58 -17.84 -1.27 16.04
C CYS A 58 -17.51 -2.45 15.10
N TYR A 59 -16.39 -3.14 15.33
CA TYR A 59 -16.02 -4.34 14.58
C TYR A 59 -17.13 -5.41 14.65
N ASN A 60 -17.57 -5.75 15.84
CA ASN A 60 -18.62 -6.75 16.04
C ASN A 60 -19.93 -6.33 15.33
N LYS A 61 -20.31 -5.06 15.44
CA LYS A 61 -21.50 -4.53 14.78
C LYS A 61 -21.38 -4.48 13.25
N ILE A 62 -20.21 -4.22 12.70
CA ILE A 62 -19.98 -4.33 11.25
C ILE A 62 -20.20 -5.78 10.80
N VAL A 63 -19.57 -6.75 11.47
CA VAL A 63 -19.73 -8.19 11.16
C VAL A 63 -21.18 -8.62 11.26
N ASP A 64 -21.89 -8.26 12.36
CA ASP A 64 -23.31 -8.59 12.56
C ASP A 64 -24.21 -7.96 11.50
N SER A 65 -23.89 -6.73 11.07
CA SER A 65 -24.62 -6.02 10.01
C SER A 65 -24.43 -6.71 8.66
N LEU A 66 -23.18 -7.04 8.30
CA LEU A 66 -22.88 -7.72 7.03
C LEU A 66 -23.57 -9.08 6.93
N LYS A 67 -23.66 -9.85 8.03
CA LYS A 67 -24.40 -11.14 8.05
C LYS A 67 -25.89 -11.01 7.75
N LYS A 68 -26.47 -9.84 8.03
CA LYS A 68 -27.93 -9.59 7.88
C LYS A 68 -28.26 -8.78 6.63
N LEU A 69 -27.26 -8.20 5.97
CA LEU A 69 -27.44 -7.26 4.87
C LEU A 69 -28.09 -7.93 3.65
N GLU A 70 -29.21 -7.37 3.19
CA GLU A 70 -29.92 -7.84 2.00
C GLU A 70 -29.20 -7.42 0.70
N ASN A 71 -29.61 -8.03 -0.42
CA ASN A 71 -29.00 -7.76 -1.73
C ASN A 71 -29.23 -6.33 -2.23
N ASP A 72 -30.25 -5.64 -1.73
CA ASP A 72 -30.64 -4.28 -2.10
C ASP A 72 -30.38 -3.26 -0.98
N GLU A 73 -29.55 -3.62 0.02
CA GLU A 73 -29.18 -2.75 1.13
C GLU A 73 -27.72 -2.34 1.08
N THR A 74 -27.43 -1.15 1.60
CA THR A 74 -26.08 -0.58 1.72
C THR A 74 -25.80 -0.17 3.16
N LEU A 75 -24.73 -0.71 3.72
CA LEU A 75 -24.18 -0.36 5.02
C LEU A 75 -23.29 0.89 4.90
N LEU A 76 -23.52 1.90 5.72
CA LEU A 76 -22.66 3.08 5.84
C LEU A 76 -21.70 2.92 7.02
N VAL A 77 -20.42 3.15 6.77
CA VAL A 77 -19.33 3.06 7.76
C VAL A 77 -18.58 4.39 7.82
N GLN A 78 -18.72 5.09 8.93
CA GLN A 78 -18.05 6.38 9.21
C GLN A 78 -16.88 6.16 10.17
N SER A 79 -15.67 6.34 9.70
CA SER A 79 -14.43 6.14 10.47
C SER A 79 -14.49 4.86 11.32
N GLY A 80 -14.73 3.72 10.66
CA GLY A 80 -14.78 2.40 11.27
C GLY A 80 -15.98 2.12 12.18
N LYS A 81 -17.01 2.96 12.18
CA LYS A 81 -18.26 2.77 12.90
C LYS A 81 -19.42 2.54 11.91
N PRO A 82 -20.19 1.45 12.02
CA PRO A 82 -21.40 1.28 11.24
C PRO A 82 -22.46 2.26 11.75
N VAL A 83 -23.00 3.11 10.88
CA VAL A 83 -23.88 4.20 11.30
C VAL A 83 -25.30 4.06 10.79
N ALA A 84 -25.49 3.42 9.63
CA ALA A 84 -26.83 3.18 9.07
C ALA A 84 -26.80 2.06 8.02
N ILE A 85 -27.98 1.47 7.77
CA ILE A 85 -28.27 0.61 6.63
C ILE A 85 -29.44 1.25 5.89
N PHE A 86 -29.26 1.45 4.59
CA PHE A 86 -30.33 2.00 3.73
C PHE A 86 -30.69 1.00 2.65
N LYS A 87 -31.98 0.96 2.32
CA LYS A 87 -32.45 0.29 1.14
C LYS A 87 -32.01 1.09 -0.09
N THR A 88 -31.31 0.44 -1.00
CA THR A 88 -30.77 1.02 -2.23
C THR A 88 -31.28 0.22 -3.43
N HIS A 89 -30.41 -0.50 -4.12
CA HIS A 89 -30.78 -1.43 -5.21
C HIS A 89 -29.67 -2.50 -5.37
N THR A 90 -29.96 -3.58 -6.07
CA THR A 90 -29.06 -4.75 -6.21
C THR A 90 -27.71 -4.41 -6.82
N SER A 91 -27.66 -3.43 -7.73
CA SER A 91 -26.40 -3.00 -8.36
C SER A 91 -25.62 -1.98 -7.53
N ALA A 92 -26.14 -1.46 -6.40
CA ALA A 92 -25.42 -0.54 -5.52
C ALA A 92 -24.30 -1.27 -4.74
N PRO A 93 -23.26 -0.55 -4.28
CA PRO A 93 -22.31 -1.08 -3.31
C PRO A 93 -23.01 -1.59 -2.03
N ARG A 94 -22.53 -2.72 -1.50
CA ARG A 94 -23.01 -3.21 -0.20
C ARG A 94 -22.47 -2.42 0.97
N VAL A 95 -21.30 -1.75 0.80
CA VAL A 95 -20.73 -0.91 1.85
C VAL A 95 -20.18 0.38 1.25
N LEU A 96 -20.47 1.50 1.91
CA LEU A 96 -19.82 2.79 1.69
C LEU A 96 -19.04 3.17 2.93
N ILE A 97 -17.74 3.42 2.75
CA ILE A 97 -16.81 3.74 3.84
C ILE A 97 -16.26 5.15 3.64
N SER A 98 -16.21 5.93 4.72
CA SER A 98 -15.49 7.20 4.75
C SER A 98 -14.68 7.31 6.05
N ASN A 99 -13.37 7.51 5.92
CA ASN A 99 -12.45 7.51 7.06
C ASN A 99 -11.72 8.83 7.20
N ALA A 100 -11.74 9.39 8.42
CA ALA A 100 -10.94 10.51 8.87
C ALA A 100 -11.10 11.80 8.02
N GLN A 101 -12.22 11.97 7.32
CA GLN A 101 -12.48 13.20 6.57
C GLN A 101 -12.70 14.35 7.55
N ILE A 102 -11.73 15.27 7.59
CA ILE A 102 -11.76 16.48 8.42
C ILE A 102 -11.81 17.68 7.47
N VAL A 103 -12.62 18.68 7.79
CA VAL A 103 -12.70 19.93 7.02
C VAL A 103 -11.30 20.54 6.90
N PRO A 104 -10.88 20.99 5.70
CA PRO A 104 -9.46 21.29 5.43
C PRO A 104 -8.76 22.20 6.43
N ALA A 105 -9.40 23.27 6.91
CA ALA A 105 -8.80 24.18 7.89
C ALA A 105 -8.52 23.54 9.27
N TRP A 106 -9.20 22.43 9.58
CA TRP A 106 -9.02 21.65 10.82
C TRP A 106 -8.25 20.34 10.60
N ALA A 107 -7.80 20.07 9.38
CA ALA A 107 -7.15 18.81 9.01
C ALA A 107 -5.68 18.78 9.50
N THR A 108 -5.49 18.79 10.81
CA THR A 108 -4.20 18.69 11.50
C THR A 108 -4.11 17.43 12.35
N TRP A 109 -2.90 16.96 12.64
CA TRP A 109 -2.69 15.84 13.55
C TRP A 109 -3.23 16.10 14.96
N ASP A 110 -3.16 17.34 15.46
CA ASP A 110 -3.64 17.69 16.81
C ASP A 110 -5.17 17.58 16.88
N GLU A 111 -5.89 18.11 15.89
CA GLU A 111 -7.33 17.95 15.81
C GLU A 111 -7.75 16.50 15.59
N PHE A 112 -7.03 15.77 14.73
CA PHE A 112 -7.26 14.35 14.53
C PHE A 112 -7.14 13.57 15.85
N ARG A 113 -6.06 13.78 16.62
CA ARG A 113 -5.84 13.10 17.91
C ARG A 113 -6.90 13.46 18.93
N ARG A 114 -7.33 14.73 18.97
CA ARG A 114 -8.45 15.17 19.82
C ARG A 114 -9.74 14.41 19.48
N LEU A 115 -10.07 14.30 18.20
CA LEU A 115 -11.27 13.59 17.73
C LEU A 115 -11.18 12.08 17.95
N ASP A 116 -10.01 11.48 17.75
CA ASP A 116 -9.77 10.06 18.01
C ASP A 116 -9.91 9.71 19.49
N ALA A 117 -9.36 10.56 20.38
CA ALA A 117 -9.50 10.40 21.82
C ALA A 117 -10.96 10.52 22.30
N LEU A 118 -11.79 11.29 21.61
CA LEU A 118 -13.23 11.36 21.84
C LEU A 118 -14.02 10.19 21.23
N GLY A 119 -13.34 9.29 20.50
CA GLY A 119 -13.98 8.17 19.81
C GLY A 119 -14.83 8.58 18.60
N LEU A 120 -14.56 9.73 17.99
CA LEU A 120 -15.33 10.26 16.85
C LEU A 120 -14.76 9.91 15.49
N THR A 121 -13.48 9.56 15.43
CA THR A 121 -12.78 9.19 14.20
C THR A 121 -11.86 7.99 14.43
N MET A 122 -11.23 7.51 13.38
CA MET A 122 -10.11 6.56 13.42
C MET A 122 -9.18 6.80 12.24
N TYR A 123 -7.90 6.47 12.36
CA TYR A 123 -6.98 6.45 11.24
C TYR A 123 -7.21 5.20 10.39
N GLY A 124 -8.15 5.29 9.46
CA GLY A 124 -8.47 4.21 8.51
C GLY A 124 -7.50 4.25 7.34
N GLN A 125 -6.21 3.99 7.58
CA GLN A 125 -5.16 4.10 6.58
C GLN A 125 -5.40 3.17 5.40
N MET A 126 -5.67 3.75 4.23
CA MET A 126 -5.70 3.08 2.92
C MET A 126 -6.38 1.69 2.94
N THR A 127 -5.67 0.66 2.52
CA THR A 127 -6.17 -0.72 2.44
C THR A 127 -6.53 -1.35 3.78
N ALA A 128 -6.04 -0.82 4.90
CA ALA A 128 -6.48 -1.23 6.24
C ALA A 128 -7.94 -0.81 6.49
N GLY A 129 -8.25 0.46 6.26
CA GLY A 129 -9.59 1.01 6.49
C GLY A 129 -10.62 0.64 5.41
N SER A 130 -10.20 0.15 4.25
CA SER A 130 -11.05 -0.34 3.16
C SER A 130 -11.12 -1.87 3.07
N TRP A 131 -10.53 -2.58 4.00
CA TRP A 131 -10.58 -4.04 4.11
C TRP A 131 -10.09 -4.78 2.86
N ILE A 132 -8.99 -4.32 2.28
CA ILE A 132 -8.37 -4.94 1.10
C ILE A 132 -6.85 -5.14 1.26
N TYR A 133 -6.34 -4.99 2.48
CA TYR A 133 -4.94 -5.31 2.77
C TYR A 133 -4.70 -6.81 2.72
N ILE A 134 -3.65 -7.23 2.03
CA ILE A 134 -3.30 -8.64 1.79
C ILE A 134 -1.91 -9.00 2.33
N GLY A 135 -1.47 -8.29 3.36
CA GLY A 135 -0.12 -8.43 3.90
C GLY A 135 0.94 -7.69 3.11
N SER A 136 2.21 -7.91 3.46
CA SER A 136 3.36 -7.25 2.83
C SER A 136 3.49 -7.52 1.32
N GLN A 137 2.91 -8.60 0.81
CA GLN A 137 2.87 -8.87 -0.62
C GLN A 137 2.12 -7.79 -1.42
N GLY A 138 1.18 -7.08 -0.79
CA GLY A 138 0.40 -6.03 -1.44
C GLY A 138 1.20 -4.83 -1.94
N ILE A 139 2.38 -4.58 -1.36
CA ILE A 139 3.32 -3.55 -1.79
C ILE A 139 4.55 -4.13 -2.50
N LEU A 140 4.77 -5.45 -2.39
CA LEU A 140 6.00 -6.08 -2.88
C LEU A 140 6.22 -5.84 -4.37
N GLN A 141 5.18 -5.98 -5.19
CA GLN A 141 5.35 -5.73 -6.63
C GLN A 141 5.67 -4.28 -6.94
N GLY A 142 4.97 -3.31 -6.32
CA GLY A 142 5.26 -1.89 -6.53
C GLY A 142 6.71 -1.54 -6.17
N THR A 143 7.23 -2.13 -5.09
CA THR A 143 8.63 -1.97 -4.69
C THR A 143 9.58 -2.67 -5.67
N TYR A 144 9.24 -3.87 -6.11
CA TYR A 144 9.99 -4.61 -7.12
C TYR A 144 10.10 -3.84 -8.44
N GLU A 145 8.96 -3.32 -8.95
CA GLU A 145 8.93 -2.53 -10.19
C GLU A 145 9.66 -1.18 -10.04
N THR A 146 9.59 -0.55 -8.87
CA THR A 146 10.34 0.67 -8.59
C THR A 146 11.86 0.41 -8.64
N PHE A 147 12.33 -0.67 -8.03
CA PHE A 147 13.74 -1.05 -8.11
C PHE A 147 14.14 -1.50 -9.52
N ALA A 148 13.26 -2.18 -10.27
CA ALA A 148 13.50 -2.53 -11.66
C ALA A 148 13.60 -1.30 -12.56
N ALA A 149 12.70 -0.32 -12.40
CA ALA A 149 12.75 0.96 -13.13
C ALA A 149 14.00 1.78 -12.75
N CYS A 150 14.38 1.78 -11.47
CA CYS A 150 15.61 2.39 -11.00
C CYS A 150 16.85 1.72 -11.64
N ALA A 151 16.86 0.38 -11.72
CA ALA A 151 17.92 -0.38 -12.37
C ALA A 151 18.03 -0.05 -13.85
N GLU A 152 16.93 0.00 -14.56
CA GLU A 152 16.89 0.35 -15.99
C GLU A 152 17.44 1.75 -16.24
N LYS A 153 16.96 2.73 -15.46
CA LYS A 153 17.34 4.13 -15.63
C LYS A 153 18.81 4.42 -15.28
N ASN A 154 19.35 3.77 -14.24
CA ASN A 154 20.63 4.17 -13.65
C ASN A 154 21.75 3.11 -13.76
N PHE A 155 21.41 1.83 -14.02
CA PHE A 155 22.37 0.73 -13.88
C PHE A 155 22.34 -0.29 -15.03
N GLY A 156 21.74 0.05 -16.16
CA GLY A 156 21.68 -0.83 -17.33
C GLY A 156 20.78 -2.07 -17.15
N GLY A 157 19.72 -1.95 -16.35
CA GLY A 157 18.67 -2.95 -16.21
C GLY A 157 18.91 -4.03 -15.14
N SER A 158 19.98 -3.93 -14.33
CA SER A 158 20.25 -4.93 -13.28
C SER A 158 20.79 -4.29 -12.01
N LEU A 159 20.38 -4.83 -10.85
CA LEU A 159 20.97 -4.49 -9.55
C LEU A 159 22.01 -5.52 -9.08
N GLY A 160 22.43 -6.44 -9.93
CA GLY A 160 23.53 -7.38 -9.64
C GLY A 160 24.83 -6.65 -9.31
N GLY A 161 25.35 -6.85 -8.09
CA GLY A 161 26.53 -6.13 -7.61
C GLY A 161 26.25 -4.69 -7.15
N LYS A 162 24.98 -4.34 -6.88
CA LYS A 162 24.59 -3.05 -6.31
C LYS A 162 24.20 -3.21 -4.85
N PHE A 163 24.46 -2.18 -4.05
CA PHE A 163 24.11 -2.09 -2.63
C PHE A 163 22.93 -1.14 -2.44
N VAL A 164 21.82 -1.66 -1.91
CA VAL A 164 20.62 -0.91 -1.54
C VAL A 164 20.59 -0.72 -0.03
N LEU A 165 20.55 0.52 0.44
CA LEU A 165 20.38 0.90 1.84
C LEU A 165 19.02 1.54 2.04
N THR A 166 18.29 1.09 3.06
CA THR A 166 16.97 1.65 3.42
C THR A 166 16.68 1.50 4.91
N SER A 167 15.52 2.01 5.34
CA SER A 167 15.03 1.82 6.70
C SER A 167 13.53 1.58 6.74
N GLY A 168 13.08 0.94 7.84
CA GLY A 168 11.70 0.52 8.04
C GLY A 168 11.41 -0.86 7.43
N LEU A 169 11.20 -1.86 8.31
CA LEU A 169 10.84 -3.24 7.93
C LEU A 169 9.48 -3.67 8.52
N GLY A 170 8.60 -2.70 8.76
CA GLY A 170 7.21 -2.91 9.18
C GLY A 170 6.34 -3.54 8.09
N GLY A 171 5.01 -3.41 8.20
CA GLY A 171 4.04 -4.02 7.27
C GLY A 171 4.29 -3.68 5.81
N MET A 172 4.58 -2.42 5.52
CA MET A 172 4.87 -1.94 4.16
C MET A 172 6.36 -2.05 3.83
N GLY A 173 7.24 -1.47 4.65
CA GLY A 173 8.68 -1.47 4.41
C GLY A 173 9.32 -2.85 4.41
N GLY A 174 8.67 -3.82 5.05
CA GLY A 174 9.12 -5.22 5.07
C GLY A 174 9.13 -5.92 3.71
N ALA A 175 8.56 -5.32 2.67
CA ALA A 175 8.65 -5.83 1.30
C ALA A 175 9.99 -5.50 0.62
N GLN A 176 10.71 -4.48 1.08
CA GLN A 176 11.92 -3.99 0.42
C GLN A 176 13.05 -5.02 0.31
N PRO A 177 13.35 -5.85 1.36
CA PRO A 177 14.45 -6.80 1.26
C PRO A 177 14.25 -7.81 0.12
N LEU A 178 13.03 -8.39 0.04
CA LEU A 178 12.70 -9.35 -1.01
C LEU A 178 12.66 -8.69 -2.39
N ALA A 179 12.07 -7.50 -2.52
CA ALA A 179 12.03 -6.75 -3.78
C ALA A 179 13.44 -6.43 -4.31
N ALA A 180 14.35 -6.02 -3.44
CA ALA A 180 15.74 -5.73 -3.80
C ALA A 180 16.49 -6.99 -4.24
N THR A 181 16.36 -8.08 -3.48
CA THR A 181 17.04 -9.36 -3.81
C THR A 181 16.46 -10.02 -5.06
N MET A 182 15.16 -9.88 -5.33
CA MET A 182 14.56 -10.31 -6.60
C MET A 182 15.11 -9.55 -7.80
N ASN A 183 15.58 -8.31 -7.61
CA ASN A 183 16.28 -7.51 -8.62
C ASN A 183 17.81 -7.76 -8.64
N GLY A 184 18.31 -8.67 -7.80
CA GLY A 184 19.72 -9.07 -7.76
C GLY A 184 20.61 -8.27 -6.80
N ALA A 185 20.04 -7.34 -6.03
CA ALA A 185 20.80 -6.45 -5.14
C ALA A 185 21.30 -7.14 -3.86
N ALA A 186 22.41 -6.61 -3.31
CA ALA A 186 22.75 -6.74 -1.90
C ALA A 186 22.00 -5.65 -1.11
N PHE A 187 21.31 -6.01 -0.03
CA PHE A 187 20.37 -5.13 0.66
C PHE A 187 20.69 -5.02 2.15
N LEU A 188 20.63 -3.81 2.68
CA LEU A 188 20.67 -3.51 4.11
C LEU A 188 19.45 -2.68 4.50
N GLY A 189 18.61 -3.24 5.37
CA GLY A 189 17.44 -2.55 5.94
C GLY A 189 17.61 -2.31 7.43
N ILE A 190 17.41 -1.08 7.88
CA ILE A 190 17.53 -0.67 9.28
C ILE A 190 16.14 -0.69 9.92
N GLU A 191 16.00 -1.34 11.09
CA GLU A 191 14.75 -1.40 11.84
C GLU A 191 15.02 -1.34 13.34
N VAL A 192 14.24 -0.55 14.07
CA VAL A 192 14.38 -0.37 15.52
C VAL A 192 13.78 -1.51 16.33
N ASP A 193 12.86 -2.27 15.73
CA ASP A 193 12.13 -3.35 16.38
C ASP A 193 12.59 -4.72 15.87
N LYS A 194 13.27 -5.45 16.74
CA LYS A 194 13.76 -6.81 16.44
C LYS A 194 12.65 -7.76 15.99
N ALA A 195 11.45 -7.64 16.56
CA ALA A 195 10.34 -8.52 16.21
C ALA A 195 9.86 -8.31 14.77
N ARG A 196 9.95 -7.08 14.24
CA ARG A 196 9.64 -6.79 12.85
C ARG A 196 10.65 -7.45 11.92
N ILE A 197 11.93 -7.37 12.19
CA ILE A 197 12.96 -8.06 11.39
C ILE A 197 12.72 -9.57 11.41
N GLN A 198 12.49 -10.13 12.61
CA GLN A 198 12.24 -11.56 12.78
C GLN A 198 11.01 -12.00 11.95
N LYS A 199 9.91 -11.26 11.99
CA LYS A 199 8.73 -11.53 11.15
C LYS A 199 9.08 -11.56 9.66
N ARG A 200 10.01 -10.73 9.18
CA ARG A 200 10.46 -10.74 7.77
C ARG A 200 11.29 -11.99 7.45
N ILE A 201 12.09 -12.48 8.40
CA ILE A 201 12.82 -13.73 8.25
C ILE A 201 11.85 -14.92 8.22
N ASP A 202 10.95 -14.99 9.19
CA ASP A 202 9.98 -16.09 9.32
C ASP A 202 9.06 -16.21 8.10
N THR A 203 8.78 -15.08 7.45
CA THR A 203 7.94 -15.03 6.22
C THR A 203 8.75 -15.07 4.93
N GLY A 204 10.08 -15.23 4.98
CA GLY A 204 10.93 -15.34 3.80
C GLY A 204 11.18 -14.05 3.03
N TYR A 205 10.95 -12.89 3.67
CA TYR A 205 11.20 -11.57 3.05
C TYR A 205 12.60 -11.03 3.29
N CYS A 206 13.28 -11.47 4.37
CA CYS A 206 14.65 -11.09 4.71
C CYS A 206 15.48 -12.33 5.02
N ASP A 207 16.76 -12.37 4.56
CA ASP A 207 17.58 -13.58 4.72
C ASP A 207 18.28 -13.64 6.08
N LYS A 208 18.72 -12.50 6.62
CA LYS A 208 19.55 -12.44 7.84
C LYS A 208 19.19 -11.25 8.72
N MET A 209 19.53 -11.37 10.00
CA MET A 209 19.42 -10.30 11.00
C MET A 209 20.72 -10.20 11.82
N THR A 210 21.12 -8.97 12.14
CA THR A 210 22.18 -8.69 13.10
C THR A 210 21.91 -7.38 13.83
N ASP A 211 22.54 -7.19 15.02
CA ASP A 211 22.56 -5.92 15.76
C ASP A 211 23.94 -5.24 15.66
N ASN A 212 24.85 -5.80 14.89
CA ASN A 212 26.22 -5.31 14.71
C ASN A 212 26.40 -4.70 13.31
N LEU A 213 26.66 -3.39 13.26
CA LEU A 213 26.85 -2.66 12.01
C LEU A 213 28.05 -3.16 11.19
N ASP A 214 29.17 -3.55 11.85
CA ASP A 214 30.36 -4.03 11.14
C ASP A 214 30.09 -5.36 10.45
N GLU A 215 29.36 -6.26 11.14
CA GLU A 215 28.90 -7.52 10.55
C GLU A 215 27.95 -7.29 9.38
N ALA A 216 26.95 -6.42 9.54
CA ALA A 216 25.99 -6.09 8.50
C ALA A 216 26.68 -5.55 7.25
N LEU A 217 27.57 -4.59 7.41
CA LEU A 217 28.35 -4.00 6.31
C LEU A 217 29.26 -5.02 5.63
N LYS A 218 29.93 -5.88 6.40
CA LYS A 218 30.77 -6.96 5.84
C LYS A 218 29.93 -7.88 4.95
N LEU A 219 28.79 -8.37 5.43
CA LEU A 219 27.89 -9.26 4.68
C LEU A 219 27.41 -8.64 3.38
N VAL A 220 26.98 -7.38 3.42
CA VAL A 220 26.43 -6.68 2.25
C VAL A 220 27.51 -6.32 1.25
N LEU A 221 28.69 -5.85 1.69
CA LEU A 221 29.80 -5.49 0.81
C LEU A 221 30.43 -6.72 0.13
N GLU A 222 30.58 -7.84 0.85
CA GLU A 222 30.97 -9.12 0.27
C GLU A 222 29.96 -9.60 -0.77
N ALA A 223 28.68 -9.50 -0.49
CA ALA A 223 27.61 -9.87 -1.43
C ALA A 223 27.62 -8.96 -2.67
N LYS A 224 27.78 -7.65 -2.52
CA LYS A 224 27.95 -6.68 -3.61
C LYS A 224 29.14 -7.08 -4.51
N GLN A 225 30.30 -7.34 -3.92
CA GLN A 225 31.53 -7.70 -4.65
C GLN A 225 31.35 -9.00 -5.46
N ASN A 226 30.66 -9.99 -4.87
CA ASN A 226 30.41 -11.29 -5.49
C ASN A 226 29.16 -11.31 -6.38
N LYS A 227 28.49 -10.17 -6.59
CA LYS A 227 27.23 -10.03 -7.33
C LYS A 227 26.14 -10.98 -6.83
N LYS A 228 26.12 -11.25 -5.53
CA LYS A 228 25.17 -12.15 -4.89
C LYS A 228 24.02 -11.35 -4.27
N ALA A 229 22.80 -11.73 -4.56
CA ALA A 229 21.62 -11.17 -3.88
C ALA A 229 21.56 -11.71 -2.45
N VAL A 230 21.52 -10.80 -1.48
CA VAL A 230 21.32 -11.13 -0.06
C VAL A 230 20.68 -9.94 0.64
N SER A 231 19.80 -10.19 1.59
CA SER A 231 19.18 -9.17 2.42
C SER A 231 19.57 -9.33 3.89
N VAL A 232 19.95 -8.21 4.50
CA VAL A 232 20.33 -8.13 5.92
C VAL A 232 19.45 -7.08 6.60
N GLY A 233 18.74 -7.49 7.67
CA GLY A 233 18.06 -6.59 8.61
C GLY A 233 19.01 -6.20 9.74
N LEU A 234 19.31 -4.93 9.88
CA LEU A 234 20.12 -4.39 10.98
C LEU A 234 19.23 -3.78 12.04
N MET A 235 19.35 -4.27 13.28
CA MET A 235 18.67 -3.65 14.42
C MET A 235 19.37 -2.33 14.76
N GLY A 236 18.68 -1.21 14.60
CA GLY A 236 19.24 0.12 14.82
C GLY A 236 18.27 1.24 14.46
N ASN A 237 18.69 2.47 14.73
CA ASN A 237 17.96 3.67 14.35
C ASN A 237 18.61 4.32 13.11
N ALA A 238 17.80 4.63 12.10
CA ALA A 238 18.30 5.22 10.86
C ALA A 238 18.97 6.59 11.07
N GLY A 239 18.49 7.38 12.04
CA GLY A 239 19.13 8.65 12.42
C GLY A 239 20.54 8.52 12.99
N GLU A 240 20.94 7.32 13.42
CA GLU A 240 22.28 7.01 13.93
C GLU A 240 23.12 6.26 12.88
N VAL A 241 22.51 5.24 12.27
CA VAL A 241 23.23 4.32 11.37
C VAL A 241 23.62 4.98 10.05
N LEU A 242 22.72 5.76 9.42
CA LEU A 242 23.05 6.41 8.14
C LEU A 242 24.21 7.40 8.27
N PRO A 243 24.25 8.32 9.27
CA PRO A 243 25.39 9.18 9.50
C PRO A 243 26.70 8.42 9.78
N GLU A 244 26.63 7.29 10.50
CA GLU A 244 27.82 6.48 10.79
C GLU A 244 28.37 5.81 9.51
N ILE A 245 27.51 5.31 8.62
CA ILE A 245 27.92 4.75 7.31
C ILE A 245 28.58 5.84 6.45
N LEU A 246 28.01 7.06 6.44
CA LEU A 246 28.61 8.23 5.76
C LEU A 246 29.99 8.59 6.30
N LYS A 247 30.15 8.59 7.63
CA LYS A 247 31.42 8.87 8.30
C LYS A 247 32.48 7.85 7.93
N ARG A 248 32.12 6.58 7.72
CA ARG A 248 32.99 5.50 7.26
C ARG A 248 33.32 5.59 5.76
N ASN A 249 32.80 6.58 5.06
CA ASN A 249 32.94 6.77 3.62
C ASN A 249 32.49 5.55 2.78
N ILE A 250 31.46 4.83 3.27
CA ILE A 250 30.81 3.74 2.55
C ILE A 250 29.61 4.33 1.82
N ILE A 251 29.61 4.25 0.48
CA ILE A 251 28.57 4.86 -0.37
C ILE A 251 27.73 3.74 -0.99
N PRO A 252 26.47 3.59 -0.57
CA PRO A 252 25.51 2.69 -1.22
C PRO A 252 25.20 3.14 -2.66
N ASP A 253 24.86 2.19 -3.55
CA ASP A 253 24.43 2.56 -4.91
C ASP A 253 23.04 3.19 -4.91
N ILE A 254 22.14 2.70 -4.03
CA ILE A 254 20.77 3.21 -3.87
C ILE A 254 20.50 3.46 -2.38
N VAL A 255 19.85 4.59 -2.08
CA VAL A 255 19.34 4.90 -0.72
C VAL A 255 17.88 5.33 -0.80
N THR A 256 17.04 4.72 0.02
CA THR A 256 15.61 5.09 0.14
C THR A 256 15.12 4.92 1.58
N ASP A 257 13.84 5.15 1.85
CA ASP A 257 13.24 5.01 3.17
C ASP A 257 11.77 4.61 3.13
N GLN A 258 11.36 3.71 4.01
CA GLN A 258 9.96 3.35 4.26
C GLN A 258 9.63 3.26 5.76
N THR A 259 10.28 4.07 6.59
CA THR A 259 9.84 4.27 7.97
C THR A 259 8.43 4.89 8.01
N SER A 260 7.72 4.78 9.12
CA SER A 260 6.40 5.42 9.27
C SER A 260 6.52 6.90 9.64
N ALA A 261 7.26 7.68 8.83
CA ALA A 261 7.54 9.10 9.07
C ALA A 261 6.31 10.03 8.90
N HIS A 262 5.17 9.50 8.49
CA HIS A 262 3.91 10.22 8.38
C HIS A 262 3.22 10.50 9.73
N ASP A 263 3.59 9.81 10.79
CA ASP A 263 3.10 10.04 12.16
C ASP A 263 4.26 10.04 13.15
N MET A 264 4.63 11.22 13.63
CA MET A 264 5.76 11.39 14.55
C MET A 264 5.51 10.78 15.93
N LEU A 265 4.25 10.57 16.32
CA LEU A 265 3.92 9.98 17.62
C LEU A 265 3.90 8.45 17.56
N ASN A 266 3.19 7.86 16.59
CA ASN A 266 2.94 6.42 16.56
C ASN A 266 3.82 5.67 15.54
N GLY A 267 4.40 6.37 14.59
CA GLY A 267 5.11 5.78 13.46
C GLY A 267 6.63 5.85 13.55
N TYR A 268 7.20 6.96 13.96
CA TYR A 268 8.64 7.18 13.94
C TYR A 268 9.26 7.12 15.35
N VAL A 269 10.45 6.50 15.48
CA VAL A 269 11.12 6.30 16.78
C VAL A 269 12.32 7.25 16.90
N PRO A 270 12.42 8.05 17.99
CA PRO A 270 13.59 8.92 18.24
C PRO A 270 14.89 8.13 18.35
N MET A 271 16.00 8.73 17.89
CA MET A 271 17.38 8.24 18.13
C MET A 271 17.84 8.47 19.58
N GLU A 272 19.00 7.94 19.91
CA GLU A 272 19.69 8.08 21.22
C GLU A 272 18.91 7.47 22.40
N MET A 273 18.01 6.52 22.12
CA MET A 273 17.29 5.78 23.14
C MET A 273 16.89 4.39 22.66
N LYS A 274 16.75 3.47 23.60
CA LYS A 274 16.22 2.12 23.33
C LYS A 274 14.72 2.19 23.02
N LEU A 275 14.21 1.22 22.28
CA LEU A 275 12.79 1.16 21.90
C LEU A 275 11.87 1.22 23.11
N GLU A 276 12.19 0.49 24.19
CA GLU A 276 11.38 0.46 25.41
C GLU A 276 11.31 1.86 26.06
N GLN A 277 12.43 2.60 26.11
CA GLN A 277 12.50 3.95 26.63
C GLN A 277 11.68 4.92 25.76
N ALA A 278 11.77 4.77 24.43
CA ALA A 278 10.98 5.55 23.51
C ALA A 278 9.47 5.31 23.68
N LEU A 279 9.06 4.05 23.86
CA LEU A 279 7.66 3.68 24.11
C LEU A 279 7.13 4.23 25.44
N GLU A 280 7.96 4.26 26.48
CA GLU A 280 7.59 4.88 27.77
C GLU A 280 7.49 6.39 27.65
N LEU A 281 8.45 7.06 26.99
CA LEU A 281 8.39 8.49 26.72
C LEU A 281 7.16 8.89 25.90
N ARG A 282 6.78 8.07 24.92
CA ARG A 282 5.56 8.27 24.12
C ARG A 282 4.30 8.35 24.98
N LYS A 283 4.22 7.54 26.04
CA LYS A 283 3.08 7.53 26.97
C LYS A 283 3.14 8.66 27.99
N SER A 284 4.31 8.89 28.57
CA SER A 284 4.50 9.84 29.67
C SER A 284 4.61 11.29 29.21
N ASN A 285 5.20 11.55 28.02
CA ASN A 285 5.39 12.89 27.48
C ASN A 285 5.36 12.88 25.94
N PRO A 286 4.16 12.80 25.32
CA PRO A 286 3.97 12.76 23.87
C PRO A 286 4.63 13.93 23.13
N ASP A 287 4.56 15.14 23.66
CA ASP A 287 5.11 16.35 23.01
C ASP A 287 6.63 16.27 22.92
N LYS A 288 7.28 15.84 24.01
CA LYS A 288 8.74 15.62 24.00
C LYS A 288 9.14 14.50 23.06
N TYR A 289 8.36 13.43 23.00
CA TYR A 289 8.57 12.36 22.03
C TYR A 289 8.54 12.88 20.59
N ILE A 290 7.50 13.64 20.22
CA ILE A 290 7.35 14.24 18.89
C ILE A 290 8.52 15.16 18.55
N GLU A 291 8.96 15.99 19.50
CA GLU A 291 10.14 16.87 19.31
C GLU A 291 11.39 16.07 18.95
N LEU A 292 11.67 14.99 19.68
CA LEU A 292 12.84 14.13 19.45
C LEU A 292 12.71 13.32 18.15
N ALA A 293 11.51 12.81 17.83
CA ALA A 293 11.26 12.15 16.57
C ALA A 293 11.50 13.07 15.36
N ARG A 294 11.06 14.33 15.42
CA ARG A 294 11.33 15.36 14.39
C ARG A 294 12.80 15.65 14.22
N LYS A 295 13.57 15.75 15.30
CA LYS A 295 15.03 15.91 15.23
C LYS A 295 15.68 14.72 14.52
N THR A 296 15.23 13.52 14.83
CA THR A 296 15.73 12.29 14.22
C THR A 296 15.43 12.23 12.73
N VAL A 297 14.19 12.58 12.32
CA VAL A 297 13.79 12.65 10.90
C VAL A 297 14.68 13.62 10.12
N VAL A 298 14.98 14.80 10.70
CA VAL A 298 15.87 15.77 10.06
C VAL A 298 17.28 15.19 9.86
N THR A 299 17.83 14.51 10.86
CA THR A 299 19.15 13.87 10.77
C THR A 299 19.16 12.77 9.72
N HIS A 300 18.13 11.92 9.71
CA HIS A 300 17.96 10.84 8.73
C HIS A 300 17.86 11.40 7.30
N CYS A 301 16.97 12.38 7.07
CA CYS A 301 16.78 12.98 5.74
C CYS A 301 18.04 13.71 5.24
N LYS A 302 18.79 14.40 6.12
CA LYS A 302 20.09 14.99 5.80
C LYS A 302 21.10 13.93 5.38
N ALA A 303 21.15 12.80 6.08
CA ALA A 303 22.06 11.72 5.70
C ALA A 303 21.71 11.14 4.31
N MET A 304 20.42 10.96 3.99
CA MET A 304 19.97 10.58 2.64
C MET A 304 20.45 11.60 1.58
N PHE A 305 20.26 12.89 1.87
CA PHE A 305 20.70 13.97 1.00
C PHE A 305 22.24 13.97 0.79
N ASP A 306 23.01 13.73 1.85
CA ASP A 306 24.48 13.66 1.78
C ASP A 306 24.93 12.45 0.95
N PHE A 307 24.24 11.32 1.03
CA PHE A 307 24.48 10.18 0.12
C PHE A 307 24.23 10.57 -1.34
N MET A 308 23.14 11.30 -1.62
CA MET A 308 22.85 11.81 -2.96
C MET A 308 23.97 12.70 -3.48
N LYS A 309 24.47 13.62 -2.66
CA LYS A 309 25.63 14.49 -3.01
C LYS A 309 26.93 13.71 -3.24
N ARG A 310 27.06 12.52 -2.66
CA ARG A 310 28.21 11.62 -2.85
C ARG A 310 28.02 10.60 -3.98
N GLY A 311 26.92 10.70 -4.76
CA GLY A 311 26.71 9.91 -5.97
C GLY A 311 25.79 8.69 -5.83
N SER A 312 25.16 8.46 -4.68
CA SER A 312 24.08 7.48 -4.56
C SER A 312 22.85 7.92 -5.35
N VAL A 313 22.14 6.97 -5.96
CA VAL A 313 20.78 7.19 -6.42
C VAL A 313 19.86 7.21 -5.18
N VAL A 314 19.25 8.35 -4.91
CA VAL A 314 18.41 8.52 -3.71
C VAL A 314 17.02 8.93 -4.12
N PHE A 315 16.01 8.33 -3.51
CA PHE A 315 14.61 8.71 -3.69
C PHE A 315 13.78 8.45 -2.42
N ASP A 316 12.76 9.28 -2.21
CA ASP A 316 11.75 9.09 -1.17
C ASP A 316 10.69 8.10 -1.67
N TYR A 317 10.43 7.05 -0.89
CA TYR A 317 9.41 6.05 -1.21
C TYR A 317 8.00 6.43 -0.72
N GLY A 318 7.79 7.67 -0.30
CA GLY A 318 6.47 8.24 -0.07
C GLY A 318 5.88 8.03 1.32
N ASN A 319 6.67 8.24 2.35
CA ASN A 319 6.24 8.20 3.76
C ASN A 319 6.19 9.58 4.43
N ASN A 320 6.36 10.66 3.65
CA ASN A 320 6.43 12.04 4.09
C ASN A 320 7.69 12.44 4.90
N ILE A 321 8.77 11.65 4.85
CA ILE A 321 10.02 12.00 5.56
C ILE A 321 10.57 13.36 5.11
N ARG A 322 10.47 13.69 3.80
CA ARG A 322 10.88 14.98 3.23
C ARG A 322 10.03 16.12 3.78
N GLY A 323 8.70 15.94 3.84
CA GLY A 323 7.78 16.96 4.36
C GLY A 323 8.04 17.27 5.82
N GLU A 324 8.22 16.25 6.65
CA GLU A 324 8.58 16.44 8.06
C GLU A 324 9.95 17.10 8.23
N ALA A 325 10.96 16.70 7.47
CA ALA A 325 12.28 17.33 7.52
C ALA A 325 12.24 18.80 7.06
N TYR A 326 11.51 19.09 5.98
CA TYR A 326 11.33 20.46 5.46
C TYR A 326 10.67 21.38 6.48
N ASN A 327 9.60 20.93 7.13
CA ASN A 327 8.87 21.67 8.16
C ASN A 327 9.72 21.89 9.41
N ASN A 328 10.73 21.05 9.64
CA ASN A 328 11.66 21.14 10.77
C ASN A 328 13.06 21.63 10.34
N CYS A 329 13.09 22.68 9.51
CA CYS A 329 14.26 23.46 9.12
C CYS A 329 15.27 22.80 8.15
N PHE A 330 14.96 21.70 7.52
CA PHE A 330 15.79 21.15 6.43
C PHE A 330 15.19 21.48 5.06
N LYS A 331 15.43 22.69 4.55
CA LYS A 331 14.80 23.21 3.33
C LYS A 331 15.19 22.49 2.03
N SER A 332 16.32 21.80 2.00
CA SER A 332 16.76 20.98 0.86
C SER A 332 16.11 19.58 0.80
N ALA A 333 15.20 19.24 1.72
CA ALA A 333 14.61 17.90 1.76
C ALA A 333 13.94 17.49 0.43
N PHE A 334 13.25 18.41 -0.26
CA PHE A 334 12.61 18.16 -1.55
C PHE A 334 13.53 18.19 -2.77
N GLU A 335 14.84 18.38 -2.59
CA GLU A 335 15.84 18.09 -3.62
C GLU A 335 16.02 16.57 -3.81
N ILE A 336 15.71 15.76 -2.77
CA ILE A 336 15.57 14.32 -2.91
C ILE A 336 14.30 14.06 -3.74
N PRO A 337 14.39 13.36 -4.89
CA PRO A 337 13.22 13.09 -5.71
C PRO A 337 12.24 12.11 -5.05
N GLY A 338 10.95 12.25 -5.36
CA GLY A 338 9.94 11.25 -5.02
C GLY A 338 9.94 10.11 -6.05
N PHE A 339 9.66 8.89 -5.63
CA PHE A 339 9.68 7.72 -6.52
C PHE A 339 8.60 7.77 -7.62
N VAL A 340 7.46 8.41 -7.37
CA VAL A 340 6.37 8.48 -8.34
C VAL A 340 6.73 9.32 -9.56
N PRO A 341 7.12 10.60 -9.43
CA PRO A 341 7.56 11.36 -10.60
C PRO A 341 8.78 10.75 -11.28
N GLU A 342 9.63 10.05 -10.53
CA GLU A 342 10.89 9.52 -11.04
C GLU A 342 10.74 8.22 -11.82
N TYR A 343 9.82 7.32 -11.40
CA TYR A 343 9.72 5.95 -11.93
C TYR A 343 8.31 5.51 -12.32
N ILE A 344 7.27 6.05 -11.72
CA ILE A 344 5.91 5.51 -11.81
C ILE A 344 4.99 6.33 -12.72
N ARG A 345 5.19 7.64 -12.82
CA ARG A 345 4.32 8.54 -13.59
C ARG A 345 4.00 8.05 -15.01
N PRO A 346 4.96 7.56 -15.80
CA PRO A 346 4.67 7.06 -17.14
C PRO A 346 3.66 5.90 -17.17
N LEU A 347 3.67 5.04 -16.14
CA LEU A 347 2.72 3.94 -16.01
C LEU A 347 1.31 4.46 -15.65
N PHE A 348 1.22 5.50 -14.84
CA PHE A 348 -0.04 6.15 -14.51
C PHE A 348 -0.70 6.79 -15.74
N CYS A 349 0.08 7.31 -16.68
CA CYS A 349 -0.41 7.80 -17.97
C CYS A 349 -1.00 6.69 -18.85
N ASP A 350 -0.60 5.42 -18.64
CA ASP A 350 -1.18 4.24 -19.29
C ASP A 350 -2.43 3.71 -18.55
N GLY A 351 -2.89 4.37 -17.49
CA GLY A 351 -3.89 3.82 -16.58
C GLY A 351 -3.43 2.54 -15.90
N LYS A 352 -2.11 2.31 -15.84
CA LYS A 352 -1.50 1.11 -15.29
C LYS A 352 -1.22 1.29 -13.80
N GLY A 353 -1.56 0.29 -13.02
CA GLY A 353 -1.34 0.31 -11.58
C GLY A 353 -1.73 -1.01 -10.91
N PRO A 354 -1.69 -1.05 -9.58
CA PRO A 354 -1.88 -2.26 -8.81
C PRO A 354 -3.28 -2.85 -8.99
N PHE A 355 -3.32 -4.12 -9.36
CA PHE A 355 -4.49 -4.97 -9.45
C PHE A 355 -4.27 -6.18 -8.54
N ARG A 356 -5.08 -6.31 -7.50
CA ARG A 356 -4.92 -7.36 -6.50
C ARG A 356 -6.18 -8.21 -6.38
N TRP A 357 -5.99 -9.49 -6.03
CA TRP A 357 -7.10 -10.38 -5.80
C TRP A 357 -6.81 -11.34 -4.64
N ALA A 358 -7.89 -11.81 -4.01
CA ALA A 358 -7.85 -12.78 -2.93
C ALA A 358 -8.88 -13.90 -3.18
N ALA A 359 -8.50 -15.14 -2.90
CA ALA A 359 -9.35 -16.31 -3.04
C ALA A 359 -10.11 -16.59 -1.73
N LEU A 360 -11.44 -16.44 -1.75
CA LEU A 360 -12.28 -16.69 -0.58
C LEU A 360 -12.39 -18.18 -0.22
N SER A 361 -11.92 -19.07 -1.09
CA SER A 361 -11.81 -20.50 -0.80
C SER A 361 -10.80 -20.80 0.31
N GLY A 362 -9.79 -19.93 0.49
CA GLY A 362 -8.65 -20.22 1.35
C GLY A 362 -7.66 -21.23 0.73
N ASP A 363 -7.90 -21.67 -0.50
CA ASP A 363 -7.02 -22.63 -1.20
C ASP A 363 -5.99 -21.88 -2.05
N PRO A 364 -4.68 -22.03 -1.78
CA PRO A 364 -3.61 -21.47 -2.60
C PRO A 364 -3.69 -21.85 -4.10
N ASN A 365 -4.24 -23.01 -4.42
CA ASN A 365 -4.36 -23.45 -5.80
C ASN A 365 -5.25 -22.55 -6.65
N ASP A 366 -6.28 -21.92 -6.07
CA ASP A 366 -7.12 -20.94 -6.78
C ASP A 366 -6.30 -19.71 -7.22
N ILE A 367 -5.28 -19.32 -6.44
CA ILE A 367 -4.35 -18.25 -6.86
C ILE A 367 -3.42 -18.74 -7.97
N TYR A 368 -2.88 -19.96 -7.87
CA TYR A 368 -2.01 -20.49 -8.93
C TYR A 368 -2.77 -20.66 -10.26
N VAL A 369 -4.03 -21.09 -10.22
CA VAL A 369 -4.90 -21.13 -11.40
C VAL A 369 -5.10 -19.74 -11.99
N THR A 370 -5.44 -18.74 -11.16
CA THR A 370 -5.61 -17.35 -11.65
C THR A 370 -4.30 -16.76 -12.20
N ASP A 371 -3.14 -17.08 -11.60
CA ASP A 371 -1.81 -16.71 -12.13
C ASP A 371 -1.60 -17.27 -13.56
N GLU A 372 -1.95 -18.55 -13.80
CA GLU A 372 -1.83 -19.15 -15.13
C GLU A 372 -2.70 -18.44 -16.17
N TYR A 373 -3.92 -18.07 -15.80
CA TYR A 373 -4.80 -17.32 -16.72
C TYR A 373 -4.28 -15.90 -16.99
N VAL A 374 -3.64 -15.24 -16.03
CA VAL A 374 -2.92 -13.96 -16.25
C VAL A 374 -1.83 -14.15 -17.30
N LEU A 375 -0.97 -15.16 -17.14
CA LEU A 375 0.11 -15.47 -18.08
C LEU A 375 -0.40 -15.83 -19.48
N LYS A 376 -1.44 -16.63 -19.57
CA LYS A 376 -2.08 -17.00 -20.86
C LYS A 376 -2.74 -15.81 -21.56
N THR A 377 -3.24 -14.84 -20.78
CA THR A 377 -3.96 -13.68 -21.31
C THR A 377 -3.02 -12.61 -21.87
N PHE A 378 -1.82 -12.48 -21.30
CA PHE A 378 -0.82 -11.47 -21.66
C PHE A 378 0.56 -12.08 -21.95
N PRO A 379 0.67 -13.00 -22.95
CA PRO A 379 1.92 -13.74 -23.19
C PRO A 379 3.08 -12.86 -23.65
N GLU A 380 2.78 -11.68 -24.22
CA GLU A 380 3.78 -10.71 -24.68
C GLU A 380 4.35 -9.87 -23.54
N ASN A 381 3.68 -9.80 -22.40
CA ASN A 381 4.11 -8.99 -21.26
C ASN A 381 5.17 -9.71 -20.41
N LYS A 382 6.42 -9.68 -20.87
CA LYS A 382 7.56 -10.36 -20.22
C LYS A 382 7.80 -9.88 -18.78
N ALA A 383 7.54 -8.61 -18.47
CA ALA A 383 7.70 -8.07 -17.12
C ALA A 383 6.66 -8.68 -16.16
N LEU A 384 5.41 -8.77 -16.61
CA LEU A 384 4.33 -9.42 -15.87
C LEU A 384 4.62 -10.91 -15.65
N ALA A 385 5.07 -11.62 -16.70
CA ALA A 385 5.42 -13.04 -16.60
C ALA A 385 6.53 -13.27 -15.58
N ARG A 386 7.63 -12.50 -15.66
CA ARG A 386 8.74 -12.55 -14.70
C ARG A 386 8.24 -12.31 -13.27
N TRP A 387 7.36 -11.32 -13.07
CA TRP A 387 6.80 -11.03 -11.75
C TRP A 387 5.98 -12.23 -11.21
N ILE A 388 5.05 -12.76 -11.97
CA ILE A 388 4.20 -13.89 -11.54
C ILE A 388 5.05 -15.12 -11.22
N GLU A 389 6.05 -15.45 -12.05
CA GLU A 389 6.97 -16.56 -11.79
C GLU A 389 7.77 -16.39 -10.49
N HIS A 390 8.22 -15.17 -10.21
CA HIS A 390 8.87 -14.85 -8.94
C HIS A 390 7.91 -14.96 -7.77
N ALA A 391 6.69 -14.45 -7.92
CA ALA A 391 5.69 -14.47 -6.87
C ALA A 391 5.29 -15.90 -6.50
N GLN A 392 5.10 -16.79 -7.48
CA GLN A 392 4.79 -18.20 -7.24
C GLN A 392 5.88 -18.92 -6.43
N LYS A 393 7.15 -18.55 -6.64
CA LYS A 393 8.30 -19.23 -6.02
C LYS A 393 8.68 -18.63 -4.65
N LYS A 394 8.45 -17.34 -4.43
CA LYS A 394 9.04 -16.59 -3.31
C LYS A 394 8.03 -15.91 -2.38
N VAL A 395 6.78 -15.74 -2.82
CA VAL A 395 5.77 -15.06 -2.01
C VAL A 395 4.92 -16.06 -1.25
N HIS A 396 5.09 -16.10 0.07
CA HIS A 396 4.23 -16.87 0.95
C HIS A 396 2.94 -16.10 1.27
N PHE A 397 1.81 -16.78 1.22
CA PHE A 397 0.53 -16.16 1.54
C PHE A 397 0.42 -15.83 3.03
N GLN A 398 -0.19 -14.69 3.32
CA GLN A 398 -0.51 -14.23 4.67
C GLN A 398 -2.03 -14.12 4.78
N GLY A 399 -2.65 -14.88 5.67
CA GLY A 399 -4.11 -14.98 5.77
C GLY A 399 -4.71 -15.66 4.53
N LEU A 400 -5.78 -15.08 3.95
CA LEU A 400 -6.36 -15.57 2.70
C LEU A 400 -5.34 -15.52 1.56
N PRO A 401 -5.23 -16.59 0.73
CA PRO A 401 -4.37 -16.57 -0.44
C PRO A 401 -4.72 -15.40 -1.36
N ALA A 402 -3.70 -14.66 -1.75
CA ALA A 402 -3.88 -13.46 -2.55
C ALA A 402 -2.70 -13.22 -3.48
N ARG A 403 -2.92 -12.41 -4.51
CA ARG A 403 -1.92 -11.98 -5.48
C ARG A 403 -2.11 -10.53 -5.86
N ILE A 404 -1.06 -9.93 -6.37
CA ILE A 404 -1.06 -8.61 -6.99
C ILE A 404 -0.27 -8.67 -8.28
N CYS A 405 -0.71 -7.92 -9.29
CA CYS A 405 0.08 -7.57 -10.47
C CYS A 405 -0.33 -6.18 -10.97
N TRP A 406 0.47 -5.59 -11.85
CA TRP A 406 0.14 -4.29 -12.45
C TRP A 406 -0.51 -4.50 -13.81
N LEU A 407 -1.76 -4.04 -13.91
CA LEU A 407 -2.55 -4.08 -15.14
C LEU A 407 -3.06 -2.68 -15.50
N GLY A 408 -3.18 -2.42 -16.79
CA GLY A 408 -3.62 -1.17 -17.34
C GLY A 408 -5.10 -1.14 -17.73
N TYR A 409 -5.46 -0.08 -18.45
CA TYR A 409 -6.79 0.10 -19.03
C TYR A 409 -7.13 -1.06 -19.98
N GLY A 410 -8.34 -1.60 -19.85
CA GLY A 410 -8.82 -2.76 -20.61
C GLY A 410 -8.30 -4.11 -20.09
N GLU A 411 -7.08 -4.18 -19.58
CA GLU A 411 -6.48 -5.41 -19.04
C GLU A 411 -7.19 -5.87 -17.75
N ARG A 412 -7.52 -4.91 -16.85
CA ARG A 412 -8.24 -5.21 -15.59
C ARG A 412 -9.63 -5.76 -15.84
N ALA A 413 -10.40 -5.15 -16.75
CA ALA A 413 -11.74 -5.61 -17.10
C ALA A 413 -11.71 -7.02 -17.73
N LYS A 414 -10.73 -7.28 -18.60
CA LYS A 414 -10.51 -8.61 -19.20
C LYS A 414 -10.24 -9.66 -18.13
N MET A 415 -9.35 -9.37 -17.18
CA MET A 415 -9.05 -10.33 -16.09
C MET A 415 -10.22 -10.49 -15.12
N GLY A 416 -10.93 -9.42 -14.79
CA GLY A 416 -12.13 -9.50 -13.94
C GLY A 416 -13.20 -10.42 -14.54
N LYS A 417 -13.44 -10.31 -15.85
CA LYS A 417 -14.34 -11.22 -16.58
C LYS A 417 -13.84 -12.68 -16.51
N ILE A 418 -12.57 -12.90 -16.80
CA ILE A 418 -11.97 -14.25 -16.76
C ILE A 418 -12.10 -14.86 -15.36
N PHE A 419 -11.78 -14.12 -14.30
CA PHE A 419 -11.92 -14.63 -12.93
C PHE A 419 -13.38 -14.96 -12.60
N ASN A 420 -14.33 -14.17 -13.10
CA ASN A 420 -15.76 -14.47 -12.93
C ASN A 420 -16.18 -15.75 -13.67
N ASP A 421 -15.65 -15.98 -14.88
CA ASP A 421 -15.89 -17.22 -15.64
C ASP A 421 -15.31 -18.43 -14.91
N LEU A 422 -14.09 -18.33 -14.35
CA LEU A 422 -13.48 -19.41 -13.57
C LEU A 422 -14.31 -19.81 -12.34
N VAL A 423 -14.92 -18.82 -11.68
CA VAL A 423 -15.87 -19.08 -10.57
C VAL A 423 -17.14 -19.76 -11.09
N ARG A 424 -17.72 -19.26 -12.18
CA ARG A 424 -18.94 -19.81 -12.81
C ARG A 424 -18.77 -21.26 -13.25
N GLU A 425 -17.61 -21.58 -13.78
CA GLU A 425 -17.28 -22.92 -14.29
C GLU A 425 -16.81 -23.87 -13.18
N GLY A 426 -16.67 -23.39 -11.96
CA GLY A 426 -16.20 -24.17 -10.80
C GLY A 426 -14.71 -24.56 -10.88
N ILE A 427 -13.93 -23.89 -11.73
CA ILE A 427 -12.47 -24.08 -11.85
C ILE A 427 -11.78 -23.56 -10.60
N VAL A 428 -12.22 -22.41 -10.07
CA VAL A 428 -11.88 -21.93 -8.72
C VAL A 428 -13.02 -22.23 -7.75
N LYS A 429 -12.68 -22.54 -6.51
CA LYS A 429 -13.59 -23.17 -5.54
C LYS A 429 -14.56 -22.23 -4.84
N ALA A 430 -14.28 -20.94 -4.88
CA ALA A 430 -15.11 -19.88 -4.27
C ALA A 430 -14.86 -18.54 -4.97
N PRO A 431 -15.70 -17.51 -4.73
CA PRO A 431 -15.51 -16.20 -5.33
C PRO A 431 -14.13 -15.58 -5.10
N ILE A 432 -13.73 -14.77 -6.08
CA ILE A 432 -12.49 -13.98 -6.04
C ILE A 432 -12.83 -12.52 -5.72
N VAL A 433 -12.19 -11.99 -4.69
CA VAL A 433 -12.25 -10.56 -4.35
C VAL A 433 -11.20 -9.83 -5.16
N ILE A 434 -11.59 -8.82 -5.90
CA ILE A 434 -10.70 -7.99 -6.71
C ILE A 434 -10.71 -6.57 -6.15
N GLY A 435 -9.53 -6.01 -5.96
CA GLY A 435 -9.36 -4.63 -5.53
C GLY A 435 -8.06 -4.05 -6.03
N ARG A 436 -7.68 -2.92 -5.50
CA ARG A 436 -6.41 -2.27 -5.82
C ARG A 436 -5.84 -1.52 -4.62
N ASP A 437 -4.61 -1.08 -4.75
CA ASP A 437 -4.04 -0.12 -3.82
C ASP A 437 -4.71 1.24 -3.99
N HIS A 438 -4.80 2.00 -2.90
CA HIS A 438 -5.30 3.37 -2.93
C HIS A 438 -4.32 4.35 -3.63
N LEU A 439 -3.10 3.92 -3.87
CA LEU A 439 -2.07 4.65 -4.63
C LEU A 439 -2.20 4.43 -6.15
N ASP A 440 -3.37 4.11 -6.63
CA ASP A 440 -3.63 3.88 -8.05
C ASP A 440 -3.67 5.18 -8.85
N CYS A 441 -3.50 5.07 -10.15
CA CYS A 441 -3.27 6.17 -11.07
C CYS A 441 -4.34 7.29 -11.07
N GLY A 442 -5.60 6.98 -10.73
CA GLY A 442 -6.71 7.94 -10.77
C GLY A 442 -7.43 8.18 -9.44
N SER A 443 -6.95 7.61 -8.34
CA SER A 443 -7.70 7.52 -7.10
C SER A 443 -7.15 8.34 -5.93
N VAL A 444 -6.13 9.17 -6.14
CA VAL A 444 -5.41 9.83 -5.06
C VAL A 444 -5.06 11.28 -5.40
N ALA A 445 -5.07 12.14 -4.39
CA ALA A 445 -4.42 13.44 -4.37
C ALA A 445 -3.46 13.46 -3.19
N SER A 446 -2.16 13.52 -3.46
CA SER A 446 -1.09 13.44 -2.47
C SER A 446 0.14 14.21 -3.00
N PRO A 447 0.24 15.53 -2.72
CA PRO A 447 1.27 16.40 -3.29
C PRO A 447 2.71 15.99 -2.97
N ASN A 448 2.91 15.28 -1.87
CA ASN A 448 4.24 14.81 -1.47
C ASN A 448 4.54 13.37 -1.93
N ARG A 449 3.67 12.77 -2.78
CA ARG A 449 3.86 11.38 -3.24
C ARG A 449 3.28 11.14 -4.64
N GLU A 450 2.01 10.68 -4.77
CA GLU A 450 1.46 10.22 -6.05
C GLU A 450 1.21 11.36 -7.03
N THR A 451 0.86 12.52 -6.53
CA THR A 451 0.58 13.71 -7.36
C THR A 451 1.65 14.78 -7.26
N GLU A 452 2.84 14.41 -6.75
CA GLU A 452 3.99 15.31 -6.70
C GLU A 452 4.40 15.74 -8.11
N LYS A 453 4.56 17.05 -8.31
CA LYS A 453 5.00 17.65 -9.58
C LYS A 453 4.11 17.25 -10.77
N MET A 454 2.79 17.38 -10.63
CA MET A 454 1.90 17.30 -11.77
C MET A 454 2.25 18.37 -12.79
N LYS A 455 2.18 18.04 -14.09
CA LYS A 455 2.65 18.90 -15.18
C LYS A 455 1.96 20.28 -15.20
N ASP A 456 0.69 20.34 -14.77
CA ASP A 456 -0.14 21.55 -14.68
C ASP A 456 -0.16 22.21 -13.30
N GLY A 457 0.53 21.64 -12.31
CA GLY A 457 0.54 22.12 -10.92
C GLY A 457 -0.68 21.69 -10.09
N SER A 458 -1.49 20.77 -10.57
CA SER A 458 -2.71 20.28 -9.89
C SER A 458 -2.44 19.28 -8.76
N ASP A 459 -1.25 19.29 -8.16
CA ASP A 459 -0.79 18.32 -7.17
C ASP A 459 -1.78 18.11 -6.01
N ALA A 460 -2.39 19.20 -5.53
CA ALA A 460 -3.25 19.22 -4.35
C ALA A 460 -4.76 19.15 -4.66
N ILE A 461 -5.16 18.99 -5.91
CA ILE A 461 -6.59 18.94 -6.29
C ILE A 461 -7.18 17.60 -5.87
N ALA A 462 -8.07 17.63 -4.88
CA ALA A 462 -8.68 16.43 -4.30
C ALA A 462 -10.04 16.04 -4.93
N ASP A 463 -10.51 16.74 -5.94
CA ASP A 463 -11.73 16.38 -6.67
C ASP A 463 -11.60 15.01 -7.34
N TRP A 464 -10.41 14.66 -7.83
CA TRP A 464 -10.14 13.42 -8.54
C TRP A 464 -10.45 12.15 -7.74
N PRO A 465 -9.94 11.95 -6.51
CA PRO A 465 -10.30 10.79 -5.72
C PRO A 465 -11.79 10.77 -5.31
N ILE A 466 -12.44 11.93 -5.15
CA ILE A 466 -13.88 12.01 -4.87
C ILE A 466 -14.68 11.55 -6.07
N LEU A 467 -14.34 12.02 -7.28
CA LEU A 467 -14.96 11.58 -8.53
C LEU A 467 -14.70 10.09 -8.78
N ASN A 468 -13.50 9.58 -8.50
CA ASN A 468 -13.19 8.15 -8.60
C ASN A 468 -14.06 7.31 -7.64
N PHE A 469 -14.19 7.73 -6.38
CA PHE A 469 -15.07 7.08 -5.40
C PHE A 469 -16.52 7.02 -5.89
N ALA A 470 -17.07 8.17 -6.34
CA ALA A 470 -18.45 8.28 -6.80
C ALA A 470 -18.69 7.44 -8.06
N LEU A 471 -17.76 7.49 -9.03
CA LEU A 471 -17.87 6.74 -10.28
C LEU A 471 -17.83 5.22 -10.05
N ASN A 472 -16.96 4.74 -9.17
CA ASN A 472 -16.90 3.32 -8.81
C ASN A 472 -18.18 2.87 -8.07
N ALA A 473 -18.77 3.72 -7.21
CA ALA A 473 -20.05 3.44 -6.56
C ALA A 473 -21.19 3.33 -7.59
N ILE A 474 -21.29 4.28 -8.52
CA ILE A 474 -22.29 4.26 -9.60
C ILE A 474 -22.07 3.06 -10.53
N GLY A 475 -20.80 2.69 -10.78
CA GLY A 475 -20.43 1.52 -11.57
C GLY A 475 -20.88 0.19 -10.99
N GLY A 476 -21.15 0.12 -9.69
CA GLY A 476 -21.59 -1.08 -9.00
C GLY A 476 -20.47 -1.88 -8.34
N ALA A 477 -19.39 -1.24 -7.92
CA ALA A 477 -18.37 -1.87 -7.06
C ALA A 477 -19.04 -2.50 -5.81
N SER A 478 -18.49 -3.60 -5.31
CA SER A 478 -19.07 -4.29 -4.14
C SER A 478 -18.97 -3.45 -2.87
N TRP A 479 -17.85 -2.75 -2.69
CA TRP A 479 -17.72 -1.64 -1.73
C TRP A 479 -16.69 -0.63 -2.19
N VAL A 480 -16.88 0.61 -1.74
CA VAL A 480 -16.00 1.74 -2.04
C VAL A 480 -15.67 2.50 -0.76
N SER A 481 -14.55 3.20 -0.78
CA SER A 481 -14.07 3.92 0.40
C SER A 481 -13.36 5.23 0.02
N LEU A 482 -13.51 6.24 0.88
CA LEU A 482 -12.79 7.50 0.79
C LEU A 482 -12.01 7.72 2.08
N HIS A 483 -10.74 8.04 1.97
CA HIS A 483 -9.84 8.17 3.11
C HIS A 483 -9.07 9.47 3.08
N HIS A 484 -8.69 9.94 4.26
CA HIS A 484 -7.85 11.11 4.46
C HIS A 484 -6.57 10.71 5.20
N GLY A 485 -5.45 11.24 4.77
CA GLY A 485 -4.17 11.18 5.46
C GLY A 485 -3.34 9.92 5.25
N GLY A 486 -3.83 8.93 4.51
CA GLY A 486 -3.13 7.66 4.33
C GLY A 486 -1.76 7.79 3.66
N GLY A 487 -0.77 7.11 4.22
CA GLY A 487 0.59 7.02 3.69
C GLY A 487 1.49 8.22 3.97
N VAL A 488 0.98 9.44 3.92
CA VAL A 488 1.74 10.68 4.12
C VAL A 488 1.28 11.52 5.30
N GLY A 489 0.16 11.17 5.93
CA GLY A 489 -0.35 11.82 7.13
C GLY A 489 -1.59 12.70 6.94
N ILE A 490 -2.24 13.03 8.05
CA ILE A 490 -3.45 13.87 8.10
C ILE A 490 -3.15 15.24 7.50
N GLY A 491 -4.05 15.75 6.66
CA GLY A 491 -3.93 17.01 5.95
C GLY A 491 -3.16 16.94 4.62
N LEU A 492 -2.57 15.78 4.28
CA LEU A 492 -1.62 15.66 3.18
C LEU A 492 -2.05 14.73 2.05
N SER A 493 -3.18 14.02 2.17
CA SER A 493 -3.72 13.21 1.08
C SER A 493 -5.21 12.92 1.23
N ILE A 494 -5.88 12.77 0.09
CA ILE A 494 -7.21 12.18 -0.06
C ILE A 494 -7.09 11.06 -1.09
N HIS A 495 -7.66 9.89 -0.79
CA HIS A 495 -7.60 8.76 -1.71
C HIS A 495 -8.83 7.85 -1.59
N ALA A 496 -9.15 7.19 -2.69
CA ALA A 496 -10.30 6.32 -2.83
C ALA A 496 -9.91 4.85 -2.99
N GLY A 497 -10.67 3.96 -2.37
CA GLY A 497 -10.60 2.51 -2.53
C GLY A 497 -11.77 1.97 -3.32
N MET A 498 -11.52 0.92 -4.08
CA MET A 498 -12.52 0.19 -4.84
C MET A 498 -12.29 -1.31 -4.66
N VAL A 499 -13.35 -2.05 -4.38
CA VAL A 499 -13.33 -3.52 -4.33
C VAL A 499 -14.58 -4.07 -5.01
N ILE A 500 -14.39 -5.13 -5.80
CA ILE A 500 -15.44 -5.80 -6.54
C ILE A 500 -15.26 -7.32 -6.47
N VAL A 501 -16.36 -8.06 -6.45
CA VAL A 501 -16.37 -9.52 -6.28
C VAL A 501 -16.75 -10.20 -7.58
N ALA A 502 -15.92 -11.14 -8.01
CA ALA A 502 -16.22 -12.10 -9.06
C ALA A 502 -16.87 -13.33 -8.40
N ASP A 503 -18.20 -13.43 -8.47
CA ASP A 503 -18.99 -14.49 -7.81
C ASP A 503 -19.58 -15.51 -8.79
N GLY A 504 -19.22 -15.42 -10.07
CA GLY A 504 -19.68 -16.30 -11.13
C GLY A 504 -21.00 -15.89 -11.78
N THR A 505 -21.70 -14.90 -11.24
CA THR A 505 -22.99 -14.46 -11.79
C THR A 505 -22.82 -13.56 -13.02
N ARG A 506 -23.87 -13.45 -13.84
CA ARG A 506 -23.90 -12.52 -14.97
C ARG A 506 -23.92 -11.07 -14.49
N GLU A 507 -24.62 -10.79 -13.39
CA GLU A 507 -24.66 -9.47 -12.80
C GLU A 507 -23.27 -9.01 -12.35
N ALA A 508 -22.48 -9.90 -11.72
CA ALA A 508 -21.09 -9.63 -11.36
C ALA A 508 -20.22 -9.35 -12.60
N GLU A 509 -20.39 -10.12 -13.69
CA GLU A 509 -19.66 -9.89 -14.94
C GLU A 509 -19.87 -8.48 -15.49
N GLU A 510 -21.13 -8.03 -15.56
CA GLU A 510 -21.45 -6.68 -16.05
C GLU A 510 -20.84 -5.57 -15.18
N LYS A 511 -20.87 -5.74 -13.86
CA LYS A 511 -20.25 -4.82 -12.89
C LYS A 511 -18.73 -4.81 -12.99
N LEU A 512 -18.11 -6.00 -13.09
CA LEU A 512 -16.65 -6.17 -13.23
C LEU A 512 -16.14 -5.45 -14.47
N ILE A 513 -16.76 -5.67 -15.63
CA ILE A 513 -16.37 -5.01 -16.88
C ILE A 513 -16.47 -3.49 -16.72
N ARG A 514 -17.56 -3.00 -16.17
CA ARG A 514 -17.83 -1.56 -16.01
C ARG A 514 -16.86 -0.89 -15.05
N VAL A 515 -16.76 -1.41 -13.81
CA VAL A 515 -15.92 -0.83 -12.74
C VAL A 515 -14.43 -0.93 -13.08
N LEU A 516 -13.97 -2.08 -13.57
CA LEU A 516 -12.56 -2.29 -13.93
C LEU A 516 -12.16 -1.60 -15.25
N THR A 517 -13.11 -1.01 -15.97
CA THR A 517 -12.84 -0.07 -17.07
C THR A 517 -12.74 1.35 -16.54
N TYR A 518 -13.71 1.81 -15.72
CA TYR A 518 -13.74 3.19 -15.22
C TYR A 518 -12.57 3.54 -14.32
N ASP A 519 -12.24 2.64 -13.41
CA ASP A 519 -11.25 2.90 -12.38
C ASP A 519 -9.86 3.23 -12.97
N PRO A 520 -9.27 2.41 -13.86
CA PRO A 520 -8.00 2.77 -14.52
C PRO A 520 -8.14 3.91 -15.53
N ALA A 521 -9.33 4.10 -16.16
CA ALA A 521 -9.57 5.23 -17.05
C ALA A 521 -9.37 6.58 -16.35
N MET A 522 -9.75 6.69 -15.07
CA MET A 522 -9.54 7.91 -14.29
C MET A 522 -8.06 8.31 -14.20
N GLY A 523 -7.14 7.35 -14.27
CA GLY A 523 -5.70 7.64 -14.34
C GLY A 523 -5.32 8.31 -15.66
N ILE A 524 -5.79 7.77 -16.78
CA ILE A 524 -5.57 8.36 -18.11
C ILE A 524 -6.19 9.76 -18.16
N VAL A 525 -7.46 9.88 -17.76
CA VAL A 525 -8.21 11.16 -17.77
C VAL A 525 -7.48 12.23 -16.98
N ARG A 526 -7.10 11.96 -15.75
CA ARG A 526 -6.41 12.93 -14.90
C ARG A 526 -5.08 13.40 -15.50
N HIS A 527 -4.28 12.45 -16.04
CA HIS A 527 -2.98 12.79 -16.60
C HIS A 527 -3.10 13.47 -17.97
N ALA A 528 -4.11 13.11 -18.78
CA ALA A 528 -4.41 13.79 -20.03
C ALA A 528 -4.88 15.23 -19.78
N ASP A 529 -5.75 15.43 -18.78
CA ASP A 529 -6.20 16.77 -18.35
C ASP A 529 -5.02 17.64 -17.89
N ALA A 530 -4.05 17.05 -17.19
CA ALA A 530 -2.82 17.72 -16.79
C ALA A 530 -1.80 17.92 -17.94
N GLY A 531 -2.12 17.50 -19.16
CA GLY A 531 -1.31 17.74 -20.35
C GLY A 531 -0.14 16.78 -20.57
N TYR A 532 -0.18 15.57 -19.99
CA TYR A 532 0.81 14.53 -20.32
C TYR A 532 0.52 13.91 -21.67
N GLU A 533 1.45 14.04 -22.62
CA GLU A 533 1.31 13.60 -24.01
C GLU A 533 0.92 12.14 -24.11
N LYS A 534 1.62 11.27 -23.36
CA LYS A 534 1.34 9.82 -23.33
C LYS A 534 -0.09 9.50 -22.87
N ALA A 535 -0.64 10.27 -21.95
CA ALA A 535 -2.02 10.09 -21.49
C ALA A 535 -3.04 10.57 -22.52
N ILE A 536 -2.72 11.65 -23.26
CA ILE A 536 -3.54 12.15 -24.38
C ILE A 536 -3.57 11.12 -25.52
N GLU A 537 -2.41 10.55 -25.90
CA GLU A 537 -2.32 9.46 -26.88
C GLU A 537 -3.15 8.24 -26.47
N ASN A 538 -3.12 7.86 -25.19
CA ASN A 538 -3.92 6.76 -24.66
C ASN A 538 -5.41 7.11 -24.62
N GLN A 539 -5.78 8.34 -24.28
CA GLN A 539 -7.16 8.82 -24.34
C GLN A 539 -7.73 8.68 -25.77
N GLU A 540 -6.99 9.11 -26.80
CA GLU A 540 -7.37 8.97 -28.20
C GLU A 540 -7.44 7.50 -28.62
N LYS A 541 -6.38 6.74 -28.35
CA LYS A 541 -6.28 5.30 -28.67
C LYS A 541 -7.45 4.47 -28.14
N TYR A 542 -7.89 4.77 -26.94
CA TYR A 542 -8.96 4.02 -26.27
C TYR A 542 -10.35 4.65 -26.46
N GLY A 543 -10.45 5.77 -27.16
CA GLY A 543 -11.70 6.47 -27.41
C GLY A 543 -12.38 6.99 -26.14
N ILE A 544 -11.60 7.39 -25.13
CA ILE A 544 -12.14 7.96 -23.89
C ILE A 544 -12.66 9.36 -24.21
N ASN A 545 -13.96 9.58 -24.02
CA ASN A 545 -14.57 10.86 -24.32
C ASN A 545 -14.20 11.92 -23.28
N MET A 546 -13.31 12.82 -23.63
CA MET A 546 -12.90 13.98 -22.83
C MET A 546 -13.32 15.27 -23.58
N PRO A 547 -14.42 15.95 -23.18
CA PRO A 547 -14.99 17.06 -23.95
C PRO A 547 -14.05 18.25 -24.21
N MET A 548 -13.05 18.44 -23.34
CA MET A 548 -12.08 19.56 -23.43
C MET A 548 -10.80 19.21 -24.20
N ILE A 549 -10.55 17.93 -24.45
CA ILE A 549 -9.41 17.45 -25.25
C ILE A 549 -9.92 17.12 -26.65
N LYS A 550 -9.34 17.75 -27.68
CA LYS A 550 -9.70 17.56 -29.10
C LYS A 550 -8.83 16.50 -29.74
#